data_8c54dc66d9fae4030bed0997223cab53
#
_entry.id   8c54dc66d9fae4030bed0997223cab53
#
_cell.length_a   1.000
_cell.length_b   1.000
_cell.length_c   1.000
_cell.angle_alpha   90.00
_cell.angle_beta   90.00
_cell.angle_gamma   90.00
#
_symmetry.space_group_name_H-M   'P 1'
#
loop_
_entity.id
_entity.type
_entity.pdbx_description
1 polymer ?
#
loop_
_entity_poly.entity_id
_entity_poly.type
_entity_poly.pdbx_seq_one_letter_code
_entity_poly.pdbx_strand_id
1 'polypeptide(L)'
;KAAVRKAAGGSVRFVVLSPLRHEYLGGGLPDPAVHNRQLAAYTKELQKMAAAEGDLFVSLFDADSLVNAKPPLTENGIHPVGSGYARVAAEICGQLGVPAHPQLKSPAAAQLRTVMARKNQLFFDRSRPQNMAYIFGFRKHEQGNNAVEIPRFDPLVTAQEKEIAARRDLKPKPAPKASLPEKPIRNPQPIPKFDTAEGVEISLFAENPSLAKPIQMNFDPQGRLWVATSEVYPQVKPGQVAND
;
A
#
# COMPACT_ATOMS: atom_id res chain seq x y z
N LYS A 1 20.96 4.50 -10.26
CA LYS A 1 21.99 3.53 -9.77
C LYS A 1 23.14 4.22 -9.03
N ALA A 2 23.78 5.27 -9.61
CA ALA A 2 24.91 5.95 -8.99
C ALA A 2 24.61 6.45 -7.57
N ALA A 3 23.46 7.08 -7.36
CA ALA A 3 23.04 7.56 -6.04
C ALA A 3 22.88 6.42 -5.02
N VAL A 4 22.32 5.28 -5.45
CA VAL A 4 22.14 4.10 -4.59
C VAL A 4 23.51 3.49 -4.24
N ARG A 5 24.41 3.34 -5.22
CA ARG A 5 25.78 2.87 -4.99
C ARG A 5 26.53 3.77 -4.00
N LYS A 6 26.40 5.09 -4.17
CA LYS A 6 27.00 6.07 -3.25
C LYS A 6 26.46 5.92 -1.83
N ALA A 7 25.14 5.82 -1.68
CA ALA A 7 24.50 5.67 -0.37
C ALA A 7 24.82 4.36 0.34
N ALA A 8 25.04 3.29 -0.42
CA ALA A 8 25.36 1.96 0.11
C ALA A 8 26.86 1.66 0.26
N GLY A 9 27.74 2.64 0.06
CA GLY A 9 29.19 2.44 0.18
C GLY A 9 29.84 1.60 -0.93
N GLY A 10 29.19 1.50 -2.11
CA GLY A 10 29.80 0.98 -3.33
C GLY A 10 29.38 -0.44 -3.75
N SER A 11 29.09 -1.36 -2.85
CA SER A 11 28.79 -2.76 -3.18
C SER A 11 27.27 -3.02 -3.26
N VAL A 12 26.66 -2.73 -4.41
CA VAL A 12 25.22 -2.97 -4.64
C VAL A 12 25.03 -3.81 -5.90
N ARG A 13 24.28 -4.89 -5.78
CA ARG A 13 23.76 -5.66 -6.91
C ARG A 13 22.40 -5.11 -7.31
N PHE A 14 22.17 -4.96 -8.60
CA PHE A 14 20.87 -4.57 -9.12
C PHE A 14 20.21 -5.77 -9.80
N VAL A 15 18.93 -5.89 -9.59
CA VAL A 15 18.05 -6.81 -10.31
C VAL A 15 17.04 -5.95 -11.05
N VAL A 16 17.07 -6.02 -12.37
CA VAL A 16 16.13 -5.31 -13.25
C VAL A 16 14.99 -6.26 -13.58
N LEU A 17 13.77 -5.87 -13.27
CA LEU A 17 12.58 -6.64 -13.61
C LEU A 17 11.93 -6.05 -14.86
N SER A 18 11.48 -6.91 -15.78
CA SER A 18 10.55 -6.45 -16.82
C SER A 18 9.19 -6.13 -16.23
N PRO A 19 8.32 -5.35 -16.91
CA PRO A 19 6.93 -5.25 -16.55
C PRO A 19 6.22 -6.61 -16.64
N LEU A 20 5.08 -6.75 -15.94
CA LEU A 20 4.15 -7.84 -16.19
C LEU A 20 3.42 -7.61 -17.52
N ARG A 21 3.01 -8.69 -18.18
CA ARG A 21 2.11 -8.63 -19.32
C ARG A 21 0.74 -8.13 -18.84
N HIS A 22 0.14 -7.22 -19.58
CA HIS A 22 -1.23 -6.80 -19.35
C HIS A 22 -2.15 -7.97 -19.73
N GLU A 23 -2.91 -8.51 -18.75
CA GLU A 23 -3.82 -9.65 -18.96
C GLU A 23 -5.10 -9.22 -19.68
N TYR A 24 -5.59 -10.07 -20.57
CA TYR A 24 -6.92 -9.92 -21.17
C TYR A 24 -7.96 -10.63 -20.30
N LEU A 25 -8.78 -9.87 -19.61
CA LEU A 25 -9.83 -10.41 -18.72
C LEU A 25 -11.24 -10.31 -19.30
N GLY A 26 -11.42 -9.66 -20.45
CA GLY A 26 -12.74 -9.40 -21.00
C GLY A 26 -13.57 -8.43 -20.15
N GLY A 27 -14.92 -8.61 -20.12
CA GLY A 27 -15.78 -7.87 -19.18
C GLY A 27 -15.85 -6.35 -19.38
N GLY A 28 -15.58 -5.86 -20.60
CA GLY A 28 -15.55 -4.40 -20.86
C GLY A 28 -14.21 -3.73 -20.60
N LEU A 29 -13.20 -4.48 -20.14
CA LEU A 29 -11.84 -3.95 -19.99
C LEU A 29 -11.17 -3.81 -21.38
N PRO A 30 -10.23 -2.85 -21.54
CA PRO A 30 -9.54 -2.61 -22.80
C PRO A 30 -8.77 -3.85 -23.30
N ASP A 31 -8.71 -4.02 -24.63
CA ASP A 31 -7.85 -5.03 -25.25
C ASP A 31 -6.37 -4.67 -25.01
N PRO A 32 -5.59 -5.54 -24.35
CA PRO A 32 -4.20 -5.27 -24.02
C PRO A 32 -3.22 -5.41 -25.20
N ALA A 33 -3.68 -5.80 -26.40
CA ALA A 33 -2.77 -6.15 -27.50
C ALA A 33 -1.80 -5.03 -27.88
N VAL A 34 -2.28 -3.78 -27.99
CA VAL A 34 -1.42 -2.62 -28.30
C VAL A 34 -0.44 -2.36 -27.18
N HIS A 35 -0.92 -2.33 -25.94
CA HIS A 35 -0.09 -2.10 -24.76
C HIS A 35 0.97 -3.17 -24.62
N ASN A 36 0.63 -4.44 -24.81
CA ASN A 36 1.59 -5.54 -24.73
C ASN A 36 2.69 -5.48 -25.80
N ARG A 37 2.42 -4.96 -27.01
CA ARG A 37 3.48 -4.72 -27.98
C ARG A 37 4.51 -3.67 -27.50
N GLN A 38 4.01 -2.61 -26.84
CA GLN A 38 4.87 -1.60 -26.25
C GLN A 38 5.67 -2.15 -25.07
N LEU A 39 5.03 -2.92 -24.18
CA LEU A 39 5.71 -3.58 -23.06
C LEU A 39 6.77 -4.59 -23.52
N ALA A 40 6.53 -5.31 -24.62
CA ALA A 40 7.52 -6.21 -25.20
C ALA A 40 8.78 -5.45 -25.70
N ALA A 41 8.59 -4.33 -26.38
CA ALA A 41 9.69 -3.47 -26.81
C ALA A 41 10.45 -2.91 -25.61
N TYR A 42 9.74 -2.42 -24.60
CA TYR A 42 10.33 -1.93 -23.37
C TYR A 42 11.12 -3.01 -22.60
N THR A 43 10.58 -4.22 -22.53
CA THR A 43 11.26 -5.38 -21.93
C THR A 43 12.61 -5.65 -22.58
N LYS A 44 12.66 -5.64 -23.92
CA LYS A 44 13.92 -5.85 -24.67
C LYS A 44 14.97 -4.78 -24.36
N GLU A 45 14.56 -3.52 -24.26
CA GLU A 45 15.50 -2.45 -23.92
C GLU A 45 15.99 -2.51 -22.47
N LEU A 46 15.12 -2.88 -21.52
CA LEU A 46 15.54 -3.16 -20.14
C LEU A 46 16.54 -4.30 -20.06
N GLN A 47 16.34 -5.38 -20.80
CA GLN A 47 17.25 -6.50 -20.85
C GLN A 47 18.62 -6.10 -21.40
N LYS A 48 18.66 -5.35 -22.51
CA LYS A 48 19.91 -4.83 -23.08
C LYS A 48 20.64 -3.92 -22.09
N MET A 49 19.90 -3.02 -21.44
CA MET A 49 20.47 -2.12 -20.44
C MET A 49 21.06 -2.89 -19.26
N ALA A 50 20.34 -3.89 -18.74
CA ALA A 50 20.83 -4.74 -17.65
C ALA A 50 22.12 -5.47 -18.04
N ALA A 51 22.15 -6.09 -19.23
CA ALA A 51 23.33 -6.78 -19.74
C ALA A 51 24.53 -5.83 -19.93
N ALA A 52 24.32 -4.64 -20.49
CA ALA A 52 25.37 -3.65 -20.70
C ALA A 52 26.00 -3.15 -19.38
N GLU A 53 25.23 -3.13 -18.29
CA GLU A 53 25.68 -2.66 -16.99
C GLU A 53 26.10 -3.80 -16.03
N GLY A 54 26.03 -5.06 -16.47
CA GLY A 54 26.36 -6.22 -15.66
C GLY A 54 25.35 -6.48 -14.53
N ASP A 55 24.11 -6.06 -14.70
CA ASP A 55 23.03 -6.28 -13.75
C ASP A 55 22.30 -7.61 -14.03
N LEU A 56 21.65 -8.14 -13.01
CA LEU A 56 20.74 -9.27 -13.17
C LEU A 56 19.45 -8.81 -13.84
N PHE A 57 18.92 -9.64 -14.74
CA PHE A 57 17.63 -9.38 -15.38
C PHE A 57 16.66 -10.53 -15.10
N VAL A 58 15.42 -10.18 -14.74
CA VAL A 58 14.32 -11.12 -14.56
C VAL A 58 13.19 -10.75 -15.51
N SER A 59 12.85 -11.66 -16.44
CA SER A 59 11.74 -11.46 -17.36
C SER A 59 10.44 -11.94 -16.74
N LEU A 60 9.56 -11.00 -16.37
CA LEU A 60 8.20 -11.30 -15.95
C LEU A 60 7.23 -11.28 -17.15
N PHE A 61 7.58 -10.53 -18.19
CA PHE A 61 6.75 -10.35 -19.38
C PHE A 61 6.58 -11.63 -20.19
N ASP A 62 7.67 -12.41 -20.36
CA ASP A 62 7.71 -13.62 -21.16
C ASP A 62 7.72 -14.90 -20.32
N ALA A 63 7.56 -14.80 -19.00
CA ALA A 63 7.56 -15.96 -18.12
C ALA A 63 6.32 -16.84 -18.35
N ASP A 64 6.52 -18.07 -18.83
CA ASP A 64 5.45 -19.01 -19.13
C ASP A 64 4.53 -19.28 -17.94
N SER A 65 5.08 -19.29 -16.74
CA SER A 65 4.32 -19.46 -15.49
C SER A 65 3.32 -18.34 -15.20
N LEU A 66 3.54 -17.17 -15.82
CA LEU A 66 2.72 -15.96 -15.63
C LEU A 66 1.83 -15.68 -16.83
N VAL A 67 2.25 -16.03 -18.05
CA VAL A 67 1.48 -15.82 -19.27
C VAL A 67 0.28 -16.78 -19.28
N ASN A 68 -0.93 -16.24 -19.44
CA ASN A 68 -2.17 -17.02 -19.44
C ASN A 68 -2.41 -17.81 -18.12
N ALA A 69 -1.95 -17.28 -17.00
CA ALA A 69 -2.11 -17.91 -15.70
C ALA A 69 -3.59 -18.14 -15.34
N LYS A 70 -3.89 -19.30 -14.76
CA LYS A 70 -5.23 -19.64 -14.26
C LYS A 70 -5.15 -20.00 -12.77
N PRO A 71 -5.95 -19.35 -11.89
CA PRO A 71 -6.75 -18.15 -12.16
C PRO A 71 -5.88 -16.99 -12.61
N PRO A 72 -6.47 -15.90 -13.17
CA PRO A 72 -5.74 -14.69 -13.55
C PRO A 72 -4.89 -14.14 -12.41
N LEU A 73 -3.79 -13.48 -12.77
CA LEU A 73 -2.88 -12.86 -11.79
C LEU A 73 -3.43 -11.56 -11.24
N THR A 74 -4.28 -10.89 -12.02
CA THR A 74 -4.71 -9.52 -11.77
C THR A 74 -6.23 -9.42 -11.63
N GLU A 75 -6.70 -8.37 -10.96
CA GLU A 75 -8.13 -8.07 -10.84
C GLU A 75 -8.69 -7.27 -12.03
N ASN A 76 -7.84 -6.52 -12.71
CA ASN A 76 -8.23 -5.59 -13.79
C ASN A 76 -7.27 -5.60 -15.00
N GLY A 77 -6.48 -6.64 -15.16
CA GLY A 77 -5.48 -6.80 -16.21
C GLY A 77 -4.09 -6.25 -15.85
N ILE A 78 -3.96 -5.44 -14.81
CA ILE A 78 -2.72 -4.74 -14.45
C ILE A 78 -2.33 -4.95 -12.98
N HIS A 79 -3.28 -4.88 -12.05
CA HIS A 79 -3.01 -4.91 -10.61
C HIS A 79 -3.12 -6.35 -10.07
N PRO A 80 -1.99 -6.96 -9.63
CA PRO A 80 -2.01 -8.33 -9.14
C PRO A 80 -2.86 -8.49 -7.88
N VAL A 81 -3.63 -9.58 -7.82
CA VAL A 81 -4.28 -10.05 -6.59
C VAL A 81 -3.27 -10.78 -5.70
N GLY A 82 -3.65 -11.11 -4.45
CA GLY A 82 -2.73 -11.75 -3.51
C GLY A 82 -2.07 -13.04 -4.03
N SER A 83 -2.82 -13.89 -4.76
CA SER A 83 -2.27 -15.08 -5.42
C SER A 83 -1.36 -14.73 -6.60
N GLY A 84 -1.64 -13.65 -7.31
CA GLY A 84 -0.82 -13.12 -8.39
C GLY A 84 0.56 -12.67 -7.86
N TYR A 85 0.59 -11.90 -6.79
CA TYR A 85 1.85 -11.53 -6.14
C TYR A 85 2.68 -12.75 -5.72
N ALA A 86 2.04 -13.80 -5.19
CA ALA A 86 2.75 -15.01 -4.80
C ALA A 86 3.39 -15.72 -5.99
N ARG A 87 2.72 -15.77 -7.16
CA ARG A 87 3.26 -16.35 -8.40
C ARG A 87 4.42 -15.51 -8.95
N VAL A 88 4.25 -14.19 -9.00
CA VAL A 88 5.31 -13.26 -9.42
C VAL A 88 6.56 -13.42 -8.53
N ALA A 89 6.38 -13.49 -7.23
CA ALA A 89 7.49 -13.71 -6.30
C ALA A 89 8.19 -15.07 -6.54
N ALA A 90 7.43 -16.13 -6.79
CA ALA A 90 7.99 -17.45 -7.11
C ALA A 90 8.79 -17.43 -8.40
N GLU A 91 8.30 -16.74 -9.44
CA GLU A 91 9.01 -16.57 -10.71
C GLU A 91 10.32 -15.81 -10.54
N ILE A 92 10.30 -14.67 -9.80
CA ILE A 92 11.51 -13.90 -9.49
C ILE A 92 12.55 -14.81 -8.77
N CYS A 93 12.12 -15.52 -7.75
CA CYS A 93 13.00 -16.43 -7.00
C CYS A 93 13.56 -17.53 -7.91
N GLY A 94 12.72 -18.13 -8.76
CA GLY A 94 13.13 -19.16 -9.70
C GLY A 94 14.22 -18.70 -10.66
N GLN A 95 14.02 -17.54 -11.32
CA GLN A 95 15.01 -16.98 -12.25
C GLN A 95 16.31 -16.53 -11.56
N LEU A 96 16.24 -16.15 -10.29
CA LEU A 96 17.42 -15.79 -9.50
C LEU A 96 18.10 -17.00 -8.84
N GLY A 97 17.60 -18.22 -9.04
CA GLY A 97 18.14 -19.42 -8.40
C GLY A 97 17.94 -19.46 -6.87
N VAL A 98 16.97 -18.70 -6.36
CA VAL A 98 16.63 -18.68 -4.93
C VAL A 98 15.58 -19.77 -4.65
N PRO A 99 15.92 -20.80 -3.86
CA PRO A 99 14.96 -21.87 -3.57
C PRO A 99 13.79 -21.34 -2.74
N ALA A 100 12.58 -21.82 -3.02
CA ALA A 100 11.42 -21.53 -2.20
C ALA A 100 11.60 -22.11 -0.79
N HIS A 101 11.39 -21.28 0.23
CA HIS A 101 11.47 -21.75 1.61
C HIS A 101 10.28 -22.69 1.90
N PRO A 102 10.51 -23.90 2.46
CA PRO A 102 9.45 -24.90 2.65
C PRO A 102 8.32 -24.45 3.54
N GLN A 103 8.57 -23.51 4.43
CA GLN A 103 7.58 -22.97 5.38
C GLN A 103 6.86 -21.69 4.92
N LEU A 104 6.97 -21.27 3.66
CA LEU A 104 6.34 -20.04 3.16
C LEU A 104 4.82 -20.00 3.36
N LYS A 105 4.17 -21.17 3.40
CA LYS A 105 2.72 -21.31 3.64
C LYS A 105 2.37 -21.56 5.10
N SER A 106 3.34 -21.58 6.01
CA SER A 106 3.10 -21.84 7.44
C SER A 106 2.42 -20.66 8.14
N PRO A 107 1.74 -20.89 9.28
CA PRO A 107 1.24 -19.81 10.14
C PRO A 107 2.33 -18.84 10.60
N ALA A 108 3.55 -19.31 10.83
CA ALA A 108 4.69 -18.45 11.19
C ALA A 108 5.05 -17.49 10.06
N ALA A 109 5.04 -17.95 8.80
CA ALA A 109 5.23 -17.07 7.65
C ALA A 109 4.09 -16.06 7.48
N ALA A 110 2.85 -16.45 7.79
CA ALA A 110 1.72 -15.53 7.78
C ALA A 110 1.89 -14.42 8.83
N GLN A 111 2.29 -14.78 10.05
CA GLN A 111 2.60 -13.81 11.11
C GLN A 111 3.75 -12.87 10.72
N LEU A 112 4.83 -13.39 10.11
CA LEU A 112 5.93 -12.56 9.61
C LEU A 112 5.42 -11.56 8.57
N ARG A 113 4.59 -11.98 7.62
CA ARG A 113 3.99 -11.06 6.62
C ARG A 113 3.17 -9.95 7.28
N THR A 114 2.39 -10.26 8.32
CA THR A 114 1.63 -9.25 9.06
C THR A 114 2.54 -8.20 9.70
N VAL A 115 3.65 -8.62 10.32
CA VAL A 115 4.63 -7.70 10.91
C VAL A 115 5.30 -6.84 9.82
N MET A 116 5.65 -7.44 8.68
CA MET A 116 6.22 -6.71 7.55
C MET A 116 5.24 -5.70 6.96
N ALA A 117 3.97 -6.06 6.80
CA ALA A 117 2.94 -5.14 6.33
C ALA A 117 2.76 -3.96 7.29
N ARG A 118 2.75 -4.23 8.60
CA ARG A 118 2.69 -3.18 9.60
C ARG A 118 3.90 -2.24 9.55
N LYS A 119 5.11 -2.79 9.42
CA LYS A 119 6.32 -1.98 9.25
C LYS A 119 6.23 -1.10 8.01
N ASN A 120 5.78 -1.67 6.91
CA ASN A 120 5.65 -0.93 5.64
C ASN A 120 4.64 0.22 5.77
N GLN A 121 3.51 0.01 6.45
CA GLN A 121 2.54 1.07 6.71
C GLN A 121 3.14 2.21 7.53
N LEU A 122 3.82 1.90 8.65
CA LEU A 122 4.49 2.89 9.48
C LEU A 122 5.56 3.68 8.70
N PHE A 123 6.32 2.98 7.86
CA PHE A 123 7.34 3.60 7.01
C PHE A 123 6.72 4.47 5.92
N PHE A 124 5.59 4.06 5.37
CA PHE A 124 4.83 4.86 4.39
C PHE A 124 4.35 6.16 5.04
N ASP A 125 3.69 6.08 6.20
CA ASP A 125 3.18 7.25 6.93
C ASP A 125 4.31 8.20 7.34
N ARG A 126 5.48 7.66 7.72
CA ARG A 126 6.69 8.43 8.01
C ARG A 126 7.23 9.15 6.77
N SER A 127 7.20 8.49 5.61
CA SER A 127 7.89 8.96 4.39
C SER A 127 6.98 9.74 3.45
N ARG A 128 5.68 9.52 3.53
CA ARG A 128 4.66 10.14 2.65
C ARG A 128 3.48 10.63 3.46
N PRO A 129 3.67 11.70 4.24
CA PRO A 129 2.58 12.30 4.99
C PRO A 129 1.48 12.80 4.06
N GLN A 130 0.22 12.68 4.50
CA GLN A 130 -0.95 12.95 3.67
C GLN A 130 -1.04 14.40 3.20
N ASN A 131 -0.72 15.36 4.06
CA ASN A 131 -0.80 16.76 3.69
C ASN A 131 0.52 17.49 3.94
N MET A 132 1.31 17.60 2.87
CA MET A 132 2.64 18.23 2.89
C MET A 132 2.60 19.70 3.29
N ALA A 133 1.52 20.43 2.98
CA ALA A 133 1.41 21.85 3.31
C ALA A 133 1.39 22.09 4.82
N TYR A 134 0.77 21.19 5.60
CA TYR A 134 0.75 21.27 7.06
C TYR A 134 2.03 20.77 7.73
N ILE A 135 2.89 20.08 7.00
CA ILE A 135 4.11 19.51 7.53
C ILE A 135 5.34 20.35 7.15
N PHE A 136 5.48 20.67 5.88
CA PHE A 136 6.65 21.34 5.32
C PHE A 136 6.34 22.68 4.64
N GLY A 137 5.07 22.96 4.35
CA GLY A 137 4.63 24.14 3.59
C GLY A 137 4.27 25.33 4.46
N PHE A 138 3.55 26.26 3.85
CA PHE A 138 3.16 27.53 4.47
C PHE A 138 2.17 27.38 5.63
N ARG A 139 1.46 26.26 5.70
CA ARG A 139 0.47 25.96 6.75
C ARG A 139 1.02 25.15 7.92
N LYS A 140 2.34 24.98 8.02
CA LYS A 140 2.98 24.14 9.04
C LYS A 140 2.75 24.59 10.49
N HIS A 141 2.30 25.81 10.69
CA HIS A 141 1.97 26.36 12.01
C HIS A 141 0.48 26.23 12.38
N GLU A 142 -0.31 25.70 11.45
CA GLU A 142 -1.71 25.40 11.67
C GLU A 142 -1.89 23.95 12.15
N GLN A 143 -3.04 23.62 12.69
CA GLN A 143 -3.50 22.26 12.99
C GLN A 143 -2.45 21.31 13.60
N GLY A 144 -1.90 21.67 14.76
CA GLY A 144 -1.25 20.72 15.65
C GLY A 144 0.21 20.42 15.39
N ASN A 145 0.91 21.22 14.57
CA ASN A 145 2.37 21.10 14.42
C ASN A 145 2.84 19.67 14.07
N ASN A 146 2.22 19.06 13.07
CA ASN A 146 2.43 17.66 12.69
C ASN A 146 3.88 17.34 12.29
N ALA A 147 4.69 18.33 11.89
CA ALA A 147 6.08 18.13 11.50
C ALA A 147 6.93 17.47 12.60
N VAL A 148 6.67 17.79 13.86
CA VAL A 148 7.40 17.19 15.00
C VAL A 148 6.99 15.77 15.31
N GLU A 149 5.86 15.31 14.73
CA GLU A 149 5.37 13.94 14.92
C GLU A 149 6.02 12.96 13.92
N ILE A 150 6.47 13.42 12.76
CA ILE A 150 7.03 12.57 11.71
C ILE A 150 8.23 11.73 12.21
N PRO A 151 9.24 12.28 12.91
CA PRO A 151 10.34 11.47 13.44
C PRO A 151 9.92 10.43 14.48
N ARG A 152 8.75 10.58 15.11
CA ARG A 152 8.24 9.62 16.10
C ARG A 152 7.83 8.27 15.47
N PHE A 153 7.72 8.19 14.15
CA PHE A 153 7.56 6.91 13.45
C PHE A 153 8.83 6.07 13.47
N ASP A 154 10.03 6.68 13.52
CA ASP A 154 11.30 5.97 13.43
C ASP A 154 11.47 4.87 14.50
N PRO A 155 11.20 5.11 15.80
CA PRO A 155 11.25 4.05 16.80
C PRO A 155 10.18 2.95 16.57
N LEU A 156 9.01 3.28 16.02
CA LEU A 156 7.98 2.29 15.69
C LEU A 156 8.41 1.39 14.54
N VAL A 157 8.99 1.96 13.49
CA VAL A 157 9.59 1.21 12.37
C VAL A 157 10.70 0.30 12.89
N THR A 158 11.61 0.84 13.71
CA THR A 158 12.72 0.07 14.30
C THR A 158 12.24 -1.10 15.16
N ALA A 159 11.15 -0.92 15.92
CA ALA A 159 10.55 -2.00 16.70
C ALA A 159 10.02 -3.13 15.81
N GLN A 160 9.37 -2.78 14.69
CA GLN A 160 8.90 -3.78 13.72
C GLN A 160 10.07 -4.48 13.00
N GLU A 161 11.16 -3.78 12.69
CA GLU A 161 12.36 -4.41 12.11
C GLU A 161 13.00 -5.44 13.05
N LYS A 162 13.06 -5.14 14.36
CA LYS A 162 13.50 -6.11 15.38
C LYS A 162 12.59 -7.33 15.42
N GLU A 163 11.28 -7.12 15.34
CA GLU A 163 10.30 -8.21 15.34
C GLU A 163 10.39 -9.06 14.06
N ILE A 164 10.61 -8.45 12.89
CA ILE A 164 10.88 -9.15 11.63
C ILE A 164 12.15 -10.01 11.77
N ALA A 165 13.24 -9.44 12.28
CA ALA A 165 14.49 -10.17 12.48
C ALA A 165 14.31 -11.38 13.42
N ALA A 166 13.52 -11.22 14.49
CA ALA A 166 13.23 -12.29 15.44
C ALA A 166 12.36 -13.42 14.87
N ARG A 167 11.64 -13.19 13.76
CA ARG A 167 10.77 -14.19 13.11
C ARG A 167 11.34 -14.78 11.82
N ARG A 168 12.56 -14.44 11.46
CA ARG A 168 13.19 -14.89 10.20
C ARG A 168 13.29 -16.42 10.08
N ASP A 169 13.42 -17.13 11.19
CA ASP A 169 13.54 -18.58 11.24
C ASP A 169 12.21 -19.32 11.02
N LEU A 170 11.11 -18.56 10.87
CA LEU A 170 9.73 -19.07 10.70
C LEU A 170 9.30 -20.06 11.79
N LYS A 171 9.90 -20.02 12.97
CA LYS A 171 9.43 -20.80 14.11
C LYS A 171 8.17 -20.19 14.71
N PRO A 172 7.25 -21.01 15.23
CA PRO A 172 6.07 -20.51 15.92
C PRO A 172 6.47 -19.57 17.06
N LYS A 173 5.89 -18.38 17.08
CA LYS A 173 6.03 -17.39 18.14
C LYS A 173 4.64 -16.87 18.52
N PRO A 174 4.45 -16.37 19.74
CA PRO A 174 3.22 -15.69 20.09
C PRO A 174 2.85 -14.63 19.07
N ALA A 175 1.56 -14.48 18.78
CA ALA A 175 1.09 -13.41 17.90
C ALA A 175 1.62 -12.06 18.41
N PRO A 176 2.07 -11.16 17.52
CA PRO A 176 2.44 -9.82 17.93
C PRO A 176 1.25 -9.21 18.66
N LYS A 177 1.49 -8.62 19.82
CA LYS A 177 0.44 -7.88 20.51
C LYS A 177 -0.09 -6.81 19.57
N ALA A 178 -1.30 -6.98 19.11
CA ALA A 178 -2.02 -5.97 18.36
C ALA A 178 -2.35 -4.83 19.32
N SER A 179 -1.42 -3.95 19.54
CA SER A 179 -1.68 -2.71 20.25
C SER A 179 -2.13 -1.65 19.24
N LEU A 180 -3.27 -1.91 18.62
CA LEU A 180 -4.02 -0.81 18.04
C LEU A 180 -4.88 -0.27 19.17
N PRO A 181 -4.78 1.00 19.53
CA PRO A 181 -5.73 1.56 20.47
C PRO A 181 -7.13 1.36 19.87
N GLU A 182 -8.00 0.71 20.62
CA GLU A 182 -9.42 0.73 20.28
C GLU A 182 -9.83 2.19 20.09
N LYS A 183 -10.52 2.48 18.98
CA LYS A 183 -11.07 3.81 18.78
C LYS A 183 -11.95 4.13 19.99
N PRO A 184 -11.77 5.28 20.65
CA PRO A 184 -12.69 5.67 21.69
C PRO A 184 -14.08 5.77 21.06
N ILE A 185 -15.02 5.00 21.58
CA ILE A 185 -16.44 5.15 21.26
C ILE A 185 -16.81 6.55 21.72
N ARG A 186 -16.97 7.46 20.79
CA ARG A 186 -17.46 8.80 21.11
C ARG A 186 -18.95 8.70 21.41
N ASN A 187 -19.35 9.14 22.58
CA ASN A 187 -20.76 9.28 22.89
C ASN A 187 -21.41 10.24 21.86
N PRO A 188 -22.63 9.93 21.42
CA PRO A 188 -23.38 10.83 20.53
C PRO A 188 -23.40 12.24 21.11
N GLN A 189 -23.09 13.23 20.30
CA GLN A 189 -23.23 14.62 20.70
C GLN A 189 -24.69 15.05 20.52
N PRO A 190 -25.24 15.88 21.39
CA PRO A 190 -26.59 16.41 21.21
C PRO A 190 -26.66 17.17 19.87
N ILE A 191 -27.73 16.95 19.14
CA ILE A 191 -27.96 17.66 17.87
C ILE A 191 -28.04 19.16 18.17
N PRO A 192 -27.23 20.00 17.51
CA PRO A 192 -27.34 21.46 17.67
C PRO A 192 -28.75 21.98 17.35
N LYS A 193 -29.20 22.96 18.06
CA LYS A 193 -30.42 23.68 17.69
C LYS A 193 -30.10 24.64 16.55
N PHE A 194 -30.94 24.62 15.54
CA PHE A 194 -30.84 25.52 14.38
C PHE A 194 -32.06 26.43 14.33
N ASP A 195 -31.85 27.69 14.01
CA ASP A 195 -32.93 28.60 13.62
C ASP A 195 -33.19 28.39 12.13
N THR A 196 -34.38 27.93 11.79
CA THR A 196 -34.79 27.63 10.43
C THR A 196 -35.86 28.57 9.94
N ALA A 197 -35.88 28.85 8.64
CA ALA A 197 -36.98 29.57 8.01
C ALA A 197 -38.27 28.72 8.07
N GLU A 198 -39.42 29.39 7.97
CA GLU A 198 -40.72 28.72 7.95
C GLU A 198 -40.80 27.69 6.80
N GLY A 199 -41.28 26.50 7.12
CA GLY A 199 -41.37 25.39 6.17
C GLY A 199 -40.07 24.60 5.94
N VAL A 200 -38.98 24.90 6.69
CA VAL A 200 -37.70 24.15 6.61
C VAL A 200 -37.52 23.33 7.88
N GLU A 201 -37.31 22.04 7.72
CA GLU A 201 -36.98 21.12 8.81
C GLU A 201 -35.52 20.63 8.66
N ILE A 202 -34.78 20.60 9.75
CA ILE A 202 -33.42 20.03 9.79
C ILE A 202 -33.45 18.72 10.57
N SER A 203 -33.06 17.64 9.94
CA SER A 203 -32.92 16.34 10.56
C SER A 203 -31.49 15.80 10.45
N LEU A 204 -31.06 15.03 11.44
CA LEU A 204 -29.78 14.33 11.40
C LEU A 204 -29.86 13.19 10.38
N PHE A 205 -29.01 13.22 9.35
CA PHE A 205 -28.97 12.19 8.33
C PHE A 205 -28.03 11.03 8.74
N ALA A 206 -26.83 11.33 9.23
CA ALA A 206 -25.85 10.35 9.68
C ALA A 206 -24.85 11.00 10.64
N GLU A 207 -24.32 10.18 11.56
CA GLU A 207 -23.29 10.57 12.51
C GLU A 207 -22.27 9.45 12.74
N ASN A 208 -21.23 9.75 13.49
CA ASN A 208 -20.24 8.76 13.91
C ASN A 208 -20.89 7.63 14.75
N PRO A 209 -20.63 6.32 14.48
CA PRO A 209 -19.52 5.82 13.68
C PRO A 209 -19.79 5.62 12.18
N SER A 210 -21.03 5.84 11.72
CA SER A 210 -21.39 5.62 10.31
C SER A 210 -20.76 6.65 9.38
N LEU A 211 -20.44 7.83 9.89
CA LEU A 211 -19.86 8.94 9.15
C LEU A 211 -18.85 9.67 10.04
N ALA A 212 -17.57 9.67 9.65
CA ALA A 212 -16.50 10.34 10.38
C ALA A 212 -15.79 11.37 9.51
N LYS A 213 -15.60 12.60 10.02
CA LYS A 213 -14.93 13.72 9.33
C LYS A 213 -15.26 13.82 7.83
N PRO A 214 -16.50 14.10 7.45
CA PRO A 214 -16.86 14.27 6.05
C PRO A 214 -16.11 15.48 5.46
N ILE A 215 -15.50 15.30 4.29
CA ILE A 215 -14.75 16.34 3.59
C ILE A 215 -15.42 16.76 2.28
N GLN A 216 -16.22 15.89 1.72
CA GLN A 216 -16.98 16.14 0.49
C GLN A 216 -18.21 15.25 0.43
N MET A 217 -19.26 15.73 -0.20
CA MET A 217 -20.46 14.93 -0.48
C MET A 217 -21.05 15.26 -1.84
N ASN A 218 -21.72 14.30 -2.45
CA ASN A 218 -22.45 14.47 -3.70
C ASN A 218 -23.58 13.45 -3.80
N PHE A 219 -24.58 13.73 -4.64
CA PHE A 219 -25.64 12.78 -4.95
C PHE A 219 -25.42 12.14 -6.31
N ASP A 220 -25.69 10.85 -6.42
CA ASP A 220 -25.75 10.19 -7.72
C ASP A 220 -27.12 10.40 -8.41
N PRO A 221 -27.26 9.96 -9.68
CA PRO A 221 -28.52 10.11 -10.40
C PRO A 221 -29.72 9.37 -9.77
N GLN A 222 -29.46 8.42 -8.87
CA GLN A 222 -30.49 7.69 -8.11
C GLN A 222 -30.82 8.36 -6.77
N GLY A 223 -30.24 9.52 -6.47
CA GLY A 223 -30.47 10.26 -5.23
C GLY A 223 -29.74 9.67 -4.01
N ARG A 224 -28.77 8.77 -4.19
CA ARG A 224 -27.96 8.25 -3.08
C ARG A 224 -26.86 9.25 -2.74
N LEU A 225 -26.68 9.51 -1.44
CA LEU A 225 -25.62 10.39 -0.95
C LEU A 225 -24.30 9.62 -0.86
N TRP A 226 -23.29 10.10 -1.58
CA TRP A 226 -21.91 9.68 -1.48
C TRP A 226 -21.12 10.66 -0.65
N VAL A 227 -20.39 10.16 0.34
CA VAL A 227 -19.60 11.00 1.24
C VAL A 227 -18.16 10.51 1.25
N ALA A 228 -17.23 11.40 0.92
CA ALA A 228 -15.82 11.18 1.15
C ALA A 228 -15.47 11.60 2.59
N THR A 229 -14.78 10.73 3.30
CA THR A 229 -14.37 10.98 4.70
C THR A 229 -12.86 10.87 4.84
N SER A 230 -12.30 11.50 5.87
CA SER A 230 -10.90 11.30 6.25
C SER A 230 -10.73 11.44 7.76
N GLU A 231 -10.71 10.32 8.47
CA GLU A 231 -10.58 10.32 9.93
C GLU A 231 -9.23 10.85 10.41
N VAL A 232 -8.20 10.66 9.61
CA VAL A 232 -6.82 10.94 9.99
C VAL A 232 -6.24 12.21 9.38
N TYR A 233 -7.08 12.99 8.71
CA TYR A 233 -6.64 14.29 8.19
C TYR A 233 -6.19 15.23 9.33
N PRO A 234 -5.10 16.02 9.18
CA PRO A 234 -4.25 16.16 8.00
C PRO A 234 -3.11 15.15 7.90
N GLN A 235 -2.92 14.31 8.88
CA GLN A 235 -1.81 13.35 8.96
C GLN A 235 -2.13 12.20 9.92
N VAL A 236 -1.74 11.00 9.55
CA VAL A 236 -1.70 9.85 10.47
C VAL A 236 -0.67 10.11 11.56
N LYS A 237 -1.07 9.99 12.82
CA LYS A 237 -0.16 10.14 13.97
C LYS A 237 0.52 8.82 14.30
N PRO A 238 1.73 8.85 14.89
CA PRO A 238 2.39 7.66 15.41
C PRO A 238 1.46 6.86 16.33
N GLY A 239 1.27 5.56 16.03
CA GLY A 239 0.36 4.69 16.78
C GLY A 239 -1.11 4.73 16.37
N GLN A 240 -1.52 5.67 15.51
CA GLN A 240 -2.85 5.71 14.92
C GLN A 240 -2.95 4.75 13.73
N VAL A 241 -4.15 4.29 13.42
CA VAL A 241 -4.48 3.53 12.21
C VAL A 241 -5.36 4.37 11.33
N ALA A 242 -5.02 4.45 10.05
CA ALA A 242 -5.92 4.95 9.02
C ALA A 242 -6.94 3.85 8.70
N ASN A 243 -8.21 4.20 8.73
CA ASN A 243 -9.33 3.34 8.32
C ASN A 243 -10.23 4.09 7.33
N ASP A 244 -9.63 4.95 6.53
CA ASP A 244 -10.34 5.71 5.48
C ASP A 244 -10.61 4.83 4.26
#